data_790b191b8507f06ae9c02175e3ea134a
#
_entry.id   790b191b8507f06ae9c02175e3ea134a
#
_cell.length_a   1.000
_cell.length_b   1.000
_cell.length_c   1.000
_cell.angle_alpha   90.00
_cell.angle_beta   90.00
_cell.angle_gamma   90.00
#
_symmetry.space_group_name_H-M   'P 1'
#
loop_
_entity.id
_entity.type
_entity.pdbx_description
1 polymer ?
#
loop_
_entity_poly.entity_id
_entity_poly.type
_entity_poly.pdbx_seq_one_letter_code
_entity_poly.pdbx_strand_id
1 'polypeptide(L)'
;MTDQEYMLRAIQLAKKGEGWTNPNPMVGAVIVKDGKIIGEGYHKKYGELHAERNAIASLTESAEGAVIYVTLEPCCHHGKTPPCTEAIIEQKIRKVVIGSRDPNPKVAGKGVQMLREAGVTVVEDFMREECDQLNPVFFHYITTKTPYVVMKYAMTLDGKIATKTGASKWITGESARKEVQHMRHQYMGIMAGIGTVLADDPMLNVRVEGWKSPVRIVCDSKLLSLIHI
;
A
#
# COMPACT_ATOMS: atom_id res chain seq x y z
N MET A 1 22.39 -12.59 -7.26
CA MET A 1 21.64 -11.33 -7.10
C MET A 1 22.30 -10.49 -6.03
N THR A 2 22.27 -9.18 -6.17
CA THR A 2 22.79 -8.22 -5.17
C THR A 2 21.72 -7.90 -4.10
N ASP A 3 22.12 -7.28 -2.98
CA ASP A 3 21.18 -6.81 -1.94
C ASP A 3 20.12 -5.86 -2.53
N GLN A 4 20.51 -5.01 -3.50
CA GLN A 4 19.57 -4.11 -4.19
C GLN A 4 18.51 -4.90 -5.01
N GLU A 5 18.92 -5.93 -5.73
CA GLU A 5 18.00 -6.75 -6.54
C GLU A 5 16.99 -7.50 -5.65
N TYR A 6 17.39 -7.95 -4.46
CA TYR A 6 16.47 -8.56 -3.49
C TYR A 6 15.48 -7.53 -2.93
N MET A 7 15.94 -6.31 -2.60
CA MET A 7 15.02 -5.26 -2.14
C MET A 7 14.08 -4.81 -3.26
N LEU A 8 14.55 -4.66 -4.51
CA LEU A 8 13.69 -4.38 -5.67
C LEU A 8 12.63 -5.47 -5.86
N ARG A 9 13.01 -6.74 -5.63
CA ARG A 9 12.04 -7.83 -5.65
C ARG A 9 10.98 -7.70 -4.56
N ALA A 10 11.37 -7.35 -3.34
CA ALA A 10 10.43 -7.07 -2.24
C ALA A 10 9.47 -5.91 -2.59
N ILE A 11 9.98 -4.83 -3.20
CA ILE A 11 9.18 -3.70 -3.69
C ILE A 11 8.16 -4.16 -4.76
N GLN A 12 8.57 -5.00 -5.71
CA GLN A 12 7.66 -5.55 -6.73
C GLN A 12 6.55 -6.42 -6.10
N LEU A 13 6.89 -7.19 -5.07
CA LEU A 13 5.91 -7.98 -4.32
C LEU A 13 4.93 -7.09 -3.55
N ALA A 14 5.42 -6.04 -2.88
CA ALA A 14 4.59 -5.09 -2.14
C ALA A 14 3.48 -4.49 -3.02
N LYS A 15 3.82 -4.09 -4.25
CA LYS A 15 2.87 -3.50 -5.22
C LYS A 15 1.69 -4.40 -5.57
N LYS A 16 1.81 -5.72 -5.40
CA LYS A 16 0.68 -6.66 -5.61
C LYS A 16 -0.44 -6.50 -4.58
N GLY A 17 -0.18 -5.84 -3.45
CA GLY A 17 -1.17 -5.53 -2.42
C GLY A 17 -1.95 -4.24 -2.65
N GLU A 18 -1.66 -3.51 -3.73
CA GLU A 18 -2.29 -2.22 -4.01
C GLU A 18 -3.83 -2.32 -4.07
N GLY A 19 -4.51 -1.33 -3.47
CA GLY A 19 -5.98 -1.32 -3.36
C GLY A 19 -6.56 -2.27 -2.31
N TRP A 20 -5.85 -3.35 -1.95
CA TRP A 20 -6.34 -4.40 -1.06
C TRP A 20 -5.91 -4.23 0.39
N THR A 21 -4.73 -3.65 0.63
CA THR A 21 -4.14 -3.55 1.97
C THR A 21 -4.72 -2.41 2.80
N ASN A 22 -5.35 -1.42 2.18
CA ASN A 22 -5.87 -0.23 2.87
C ASN A 22 -6.75 -0.58 4.09
N PRO A 23 -6.54 0.06 5.25
CA PRO A 23 -5.65 1.20 5.54
C PRO A 23 -4.19 0.82 5.89
N ASN A 24 -3.82 -0.46 5.84
CA ASN A 24 -2.46 -0.93 6.08
C ASN A 24 -1.54 -0.56 4.91
N PRO A 25 -0.22 -0.42 5.16
CA PRO A 25 0.75 -0.19 4.11
C PRO A 25 0.93 -1.43 3.21
N MET A 26 1.34 -1.21 1.99
CA MET A 26 1.87 -2.25 1.11
C MET A 26 3.26 -2.63 1.61
N VAL A 27 3.47 -3.91 1.88
CA VAL A 27 4.75 -4.46 2.33
C VAL A 27 5.09 -5.70 1.54
N GLY A 28 6.35 -5.85 1.18
CA GLY A 28 6.90 -7.05 0.56
C GLY A 28 8.12 -7.54 1.33
N ALA A 29 8.33 -8.84 1.32
CA ALA A 29 9.45 -9.48 1.99
C ALA A 29 10.04 -10.60 1.13
N VAL A 30 11.38 -10.73 1.16
CA VAL A 30 12.15 -11.76 0.45
C VAL A 30 13.15 -12.36 1.42
N ILE A 31 13.16 -13.69 1.55
CA ILE A 31 14.09 -14.43 2.41
C ILE A 31 15.13 -15.10 1.52
N VAL A 32 16.41 -14.86 1.82
CA VAL A 32 17.55 -15.28 1.02
C VAL A 32 18.51 -16.10 1.86
N LYS A 33 18.92 -17.26 1.35
CA LYS A 33 19.96 -18.09 1.95
C LYS A 33 20.94 -18.55 0.86
N ASP A 34 22.24 -18.43 1.14
CA ASP A 34 23.32 -18.81 0.23
C ASP A 34 23.13 -18.27 -1.21
N GLY A 35 22.68 -16.98 -1.30
CA GLY A 35 22.46 -16.29 -2.56
C GLY A 35 21.20 -16.71 -3.32
N LYS A 36 20.36 -17.60 -2.75
CA LYS A 36 19.09 -18.05 -3.35
C LYS A 36 17.90 -17.51 -2.57
N ILE A 37 16.84 -17.12 -3.27
CA ILE A 37 15.55 -16.79 -2.66
C ILE A 37 14.89 -18.10 -2.25
N ILE A 38 14.61 -18.24 -0.94
CA ILE A 38 13.97 -19.43 -0.35
C ILE A 38 12.55 -19.15 0.14
N GLY A 39 12.13 -17.89 0.21
CA GLY A 39 10.78 -17.49 0.57
C GLY A 39 10.46 -16.07 0.10
N GLU A 40 9.23 -15.87 -0.34
CA GLU A 40 8.72 -14.58 -0.81
C GLU A 40 7.31 -14.33 -0.29
N GLY A 41 7.01 -13.11 0.09
CA GLY A 41 5.69 -12.75 0.56
C GLY A 41 5.38 -11.25 0.41
N TYR A 42 4.10 -10.95 0.43
CA TYR A 42 3.61 -9.57 0.51
C TYR A 42 2.34 -9.52 1.34
N HIS A 43 2.00 -8.37 1.88
CA HIS A 43 0.72 -8.17 2.54
C HIS A 43 -0.39 -8.16 1.48
N LYS A 44 -1.19 -9.23 1.46
CA LYS A 44 -2.16 -9.46 0.37
C LYS A 44 -3.41 -8.61 0.54
N LYS A 45 -3.94 -8.53 1.77
CA LYS A 45 -5.20 -7.85 2.06
C LYS A 45 -5.27 -7.45 3.53
N TYR A 46 -5.96 -6.34 3.81
CA TYR A 46 -6.23 -5.89 5.17
C TYR A 46 -6.83 -7.01 6.05
N GLY A 47 -6.18 -7.21 7.20
CA GLY A 47 -6.60 -8.23 8.18
C GLY A 47 -5.99 -9.61 7.98
N GLU A 48 -5.32 -9.86 6.86
CA GLU A 48 -4.56 -11.08 6.60
C GLU A 48 -3.10 -10.98 7.07
N LEU A 49 -2.32 -12.05 6.86
CA LEU A 49 -0.91 -12.12 7.25
C LEU A 49 -0.08 -11.01 6.61
N HIS A 50 0.89 -10.50 7.36
CA HIS A 50 1.88 -9.55 6.88
C HIS A 50 2.88 -10.20 5.93
N ALA A 51 3.66 -9.39 5.22
CA ALA A 51 4.59 -9.82 4.20
C ALA A 51 5.62 -10.84 4.70
N GLU A 52 6.20 -10.57 5.88
CA GLU A 52 7.21 -11.42 6.51
C GLU A 52 6.65 -12.81 6.83
N ARG A 53 5.44 -12.87 7.39
CA ARG A 53 4.77 -14.14 7.69
C ARG A 53 4.38 -14.90 6.42
N ASN A 54 3.96 -14.19 5.36
CA ASN A 54 3.71 -14.80 4.06
C ASN A 54 5.01 -15.32 3.43
N ALA A 55 6.13 -14.59 3.57
CA ALA A 55 7.44 -15.05 3.11
C ALA A 55 7.91 -16.31 3.87
N ILE A 56 7.72 -16.33 5.20
CA ILE A 56 8.01 -17.51 6.05
C ILE A 56 7.11 -18.68 5.66
N ALA A 57 5.83 -18.45 5.41
CA ALA A 57 4.90 -19.51 4.99
C ALA A 57 5.22 -20.10 3.60
N SER A 58 6.00 -19.42 2.79
CA SER A 58 6.43 -19.86 1.45
C SER A 58 7.82 -20.48 1.42
N LEU A 59 8.45 -20.68 2.58
CA LEU A 59 9.81 -21.24 2.67
C LEU A 59 9.91 -22.60 1.98
N THR A 60 10.95 -22.76 1.18
CA THR A 60 11.29 -24.03 0.51
C THR A 60 12.32 -24.85 1.31
N GLU A 61 12.98 -24.22 2.27
CA GLU A 61 13.94 -24.83 3.20
C GLU A 61 14.02 -24.02 4.51
N SER A 62 14.80 -24.49 5.49
CA SER A 62 14.99 -23.77 6.77
C SER A 62 15.60 -22.38 6.57
N ALA A 63 14.97 -21.37 7.16
CA ALA A 63 15.45 -19.98 7.16
C ALA A 63 16.57 -19.71 8.19
N GLU A 64 17.01 -20.72 8.95
CA GLU A 64 18.10 -20.55 9.92
C GLU A 64 19.37 -20.05 9.23
N GLY A 65 19.90 -18.91 9.74
CA GLY A 65 21.06 -18.21 9.18
C GLY A 65 20.77 -17.39 7.91
N ALA A 66 19.53 -17.33 7.43
CA ALA A 66 19.15 -16.54 6.25
C ALA A 66 19.16 -15.02 6.49
N VAL A 67 18.98 -14.26 5.41
CA VAL A 67 18.77 -12.81 5.39
C VAL A 67 17.35 -12.55 4.90
N ILE A 68 16.59 -11.68 5.57
CA ILE A 68 15.30 -11.19 5.07
C ILE A 68 15.43 -9.71 4.65
N TYR A 69 14.91 -9.40 3.48
CA TYR A 69 14.73 -8.05 2.95
C TYR A 69 13.26 -7.70 3.07
N VAL A 70 12.94 -6.59 3.72
CA VAL A 70 11.57 -6.14 3.95
C VAL A 70 11.44 -4.65 3.67
N THR A 71 10.39 -4.25 2.95
CA THR A 71 10.23 -2.86 2.50
C THR A 71 9.83 -1.88 3.61
N LEU A 72 9.39 -2.37 4.77
CA LEU A 72 9.00 -1.56 5.94
C LEU A 72 9.43 -2.25 7.22
N GLU A 73 9.73 -1.48 8.27
CA GLU A 73 10.10 -1.99 9.59
C GLU A 73 9.11 -3.06 10.09
N PRO A 74 9.57 -4.27 10.48
CA PRO A 74 8.73 -5.33 11.00
C PRO A 74 8.00 -4.92 12.29
N CYS A 75 6.70 -5.22 12.35
CA CYS A 75 5.90 -4.91 13.53
C CYS A 75 6.32 -5.73 14.75
N CYS A 76 6.25 -5.08 15.93
CA CYS A 76 6.63 -5.66 17.23
C CYS A 76 5.47 -5.74 18.23
N HIS A 77 4.25 -5.44 17.80
CA HIS A 77 3.07 -5.45 18.68
C HIS A 77 2.02 -6.45 18.21
N HIS A 78 1.30 -7.02 19.14
CA HIS A 78 0.15 -7.87 18.84
C HIS A 78 -1.01 -7.01 18.32
N GLY A 79 -1.45 -7.31 17.11
CA GLY A 79 -2.61 -6.72 16.47
C GLY A 79 -3.63 -7.80 16.11
N LYS A 80 -4.13 -7.78 14.88
CA LYS A 80 -4.94 -8.88 14.33
C LYS A 80 -4.11 -10.14 14.06
N THR A 81 -2.81 -9.96 13.86
CA THR A 81 -1.82 -11.02 13.67
C THR A 81 -0.71 -10.89 14.72
N PRO A 82 -0.03 -11.99 15.09
CA PRO A 82 1.14 -11.93 15.97
C PRO A 82 2.27 -11.11 15.33
N PRO A 83 3.19 -10.52 16.15
CA PRO A 83 4.30 -9.70 15.68
C PRO A 83 5.17 -10.39 14.62
N CYS A 84 5.64 -9.63 13.64
CA CYS A 84 6.55 -10.17 12.63
C CYS A 84 7.97 -10.35 13.18
N THR A 85 8.39 -9.52 14.14
CA THR A 85 9.68 -9.66 14.83
C THR A 85 9.81 -11.02 15.52
N GLU A 86 8.76 -11.49 16.19
CA GLU A 86 8.75 -12.82 16.82
C GLU A 86 8.97 -13.92 15.78
N ALA A 87 8.23 -13.88 14.67
CA ALA A 87 8.37 -14.88 13.60
C ALA A 87 9.78 -14.90 12.99
N ILE A 88 10.41 -13.73 12.83
CA ILE A 88 11.79 -13.60 12.34
C ILE A 88 12.79 -14.28 13.31
N ILE A 89 12.61 -14.04 14.61
CA ILE A 89 13.46 -14.61 15.67
C ILE A 89 13.26 -16.11 15.76
N GLU A 90 12.01 -16.60 15.77
CA GLU A 90 11.67 -18.02 15.81
C GLU A 90 12.28 -18.81 14.65
N GLN A 91 12.33 -18.19 13.45
CA GLN A 91 12.97 -18.80 12.28
C GLN A 91 14.50 -18.69 12.27
N LYS A 92 15.11 -18.13 13.34
CA LYS A 92 16.57 -17.95 13.48
C LYS A 92 17.20 -17.23 12.27
N ILE A 93 16.49 -16.27 11.70
CA ILE A 93 17.01 -15.41 10.63
C ILE A 93 18.11 -14.54 11.21
N ARG A 94 19.30 -14.56 10.62
CA ARG A 94 20.48 -13.89 11.17
C ARG A 94 20.55 -12.38 10.87
N LYS A 95 19.93 -11.94 9.76
CA LYS A 95 20.01 -10.53 9.31
C LYS A 95 18.69 -10.07 8.73
N VAL A 96 18.28 -8.85 9.09
CA VAL A 96 17.13 -8.15 8.53
C VAL A 96 17.61 -6.88 7.83
N VAL A 97 17.24 -6.70 6.56
CA VAL A 97 17.49 -5.50 5.78
C VAL A 97 16.15 -4.77 5.59
N ILE A 98 16.03 -3.59 6.17
CA ILE A 98 14.79 -2.81 6.23
C ILE A 98 14.90 -1.64 5.25
N GLY A 99 13.87 -1.45 4.42
CA GLY A 99 13.72 -0.31 3.54
C GLY A 99 13.33 0.96 4.31
N SER A 100 12.05 1.15 4.51
CA SER A 100 11.49 2.30 5.25
C SER A 100 11.38 2.01 6.75
N ARG A 101 11.55 3.06 7.56
CA ARG A 101 11.16 3.04 8.98
C ARG A 101 9.64 3.23 9.10
N ASP A 102 9.03 2.56 10.05
CA ASP A 102 7.61 2.80 10.34
C ASP A 102 7.45 4.07 11.21
N PRO A 103 6.74 5.10 10.73
CA PRO A 103 6.51 6.32 11.49
C PRO A 103 5.48 6.16 12.62
N ASN A 104 4.82 5.00 12.71
CA ASN A 104 3.84 4.72 13.73
C ASN A 104 4.51 4.64 15.12
N PRO A 105 4.14 5.49 16.11
CA PRO A 105 4.74 5.48 17.45
C PRO A 105 4.64 4.13 18.19
N LYS A 106 3.76 3.24 17.75
CA LYS A 106 3.64 1.88 18.30
C LYS A 106 4.76 0.96 17.81
N VAL A 107 5.36 1.25 16.65
CA VAL A 107 6.42 0.46 16.01
C VAL A 107 7.75 1.20 16.08
N ALA A 108 7.84 2.37 15.53
CA ALA A 108 8.97 3.30 15.39
C ALA A 108 10.25 2.92 16.17
N GLY A 109 11.13 2.11 15.58
CA GLY A 109 12.39 1.65 16.14
C GLY A 109 12.30 0.52 17.17
N LYS A 110 11.10 0.20 17.69
CA LYS A 110 10.93 -0.87 18.69
C LYS A 110 11.12 -2.25 18.07
N GLY A 111 10.67 -2.43 16.83
CA GLY A 111 10.90 -3.67 16.08
C GLY A 111 12.38 -3.92 15.85
N VAL A 112 13.11 -2.88 15.47
CA VAL A 112 14.57 -2.91 15.29
C VAL A 112 15.28 -3.25 16.60
N GLN A 113 14.90 -2.57 17.70
CA GLN A 113 15.47 -2.82 19.02
C GLN A 113 15.27 -4.28 19.43
N MET A 114 14.05 -4.81 19.33
CA MET A 114 13.70 -6.19 19.69
C MET A 114 14.53 -7.22 18.90
N LEU A 115 14.70 -6.97 17.58
CA LEU A 115 15.53 -7.84 16.74
C LEU A 115 17.01 -7.82 17.16
N ARG A 116 17.56 -6.63 17.45
CA ARG A 116 18.96 -6.48 17.91
C ARG A 116 19.20 -7.14 19.28
N GLU A 117 18.27 -6.99 20.21
CA GLU A 117 18.33 -7.64 21.53
C GLU A 117 18.30 -9.16 21.43
N ALA A 118 17.62 -9.70 20.41
CA ALA A 118 17.62 -11.12 20.08
C ALA A 118 18.85 -11.61 19.30
N GLY A 119 19.85 -10.73 19.07
CA GLY A 119 21.08 -11.07 18.34
C GLY A 119 20.97 -11.03 16.81
N VAL A 120 19.87 -10.52 16.26
CA VAL A 120 19.68 -10.37 14.81
C VAL A 120 20.41 -9.12 14.32
N THR A 121 21.21 -9.24 13.27
CA THR A 121 21.83 -8.08 12.61
C THR A 121 20.79 -7.28 11.86
N VAL A 122 20.66 -5.97 12.09
CA VAL A 122 19.68 -5.12 11.41
C VAL A 122 20.37 -4.00 10.63
N VAL A 123 20.06 -3.91 9.34
CA VAL A 123 20.42 -2.80 8.44
C VAL A 123 19.15 -2.00 8.17
N GLU A 124 19.18 -0.71 8.44
CA GLU A 124 18.06 0.21 8.27
C GLU A 124 18.29 1.15 7.07
N ASP A 125 17.22 1.77 6.60
CA ASP A 125 17.21 2.79 5.55
C ASP A 125 17.82 2.31 4.20
N PHE A 126 17.75 1.01 3.92
CA PHE A 126 18.28 0.44 2.68
C PHE A 126 17.32 0.65 1.52
N MET A 127 17.69 1.46 0.54
CA MET A 127 16.80 1.92 -0.55
C MET A 127 15.55 2.60 0.00
N ARG A 128 15.74 3.49 0.97
CA ARG A 128 14.64 4.10 1.72
C ARG A 128 13.70 4.90 0.82
N GLU A 129 14.24 5.69 -0.09
CA GLU A 129 13.44 6.55 -0.97
C GLU A 129 12.47 5.73 -1.82
N GLU A 130 12.93 4.64 -2.42
CA GLU A 130 12.12 3.73 -3.23
C GLU A 130 11.05 3.01 -2.38
N CYS A 131 11.40 2.65 -1.15
CA CYS A 131 10.46 2.02 -0.23
C CYS A 131 9.43 3.02 0.33
N ASP A 132 9.81 4.26 0.64
CA ASP A 132 8.89 5.32 1.07
C ASP A 132 7.84 5.64 -0.01
N GLN A 133 8.24 5.59 -1.29
CA GLN A 133 7.34 5.81 -2.43
C GLN A 133 6.22 4.77 -2.56
N LEU A 134 6.34 3.60 -1.92
CA LEU A 134 5.27 2.60 -1.90
C LEU A 134 4.03 3.07 -1.13
N ASN A 135 4.22 3.85 -0.06
CA ASN A 135 3.20 4.08 0.95
C ASN A 135 2.96 5.56 1.30
N PRO A 136 2.86 6.49 0.32
CA PRO A 136 2.71 7.92 0.63
C PRO A 136 1.43 8.23 1.43
N VAL A 137 0.34 7.52 1.15
CA VAL A 137 -0.95 7.67 1.86
C VAL A 137 -0.82 7.25 3.32
N PHE A 138 -0.19 6.09 3.57
CA PHE A 138 0.03 5.58 4.93
C PHE A 138 0.92 6.51 5.73
N PHE A 139 2.07 6.91 5.19
CA PHE A 139 3.00 7.82 5.86
C PHE A 139 2.37 9.17 6.17
N HIS A 140 1.64 9.75 5.20
CA HIS A 140 0.91 11.00 5.43
C HIS A 140 -0.07 10.87 6.61
N TYR A 141 -0.96 9.86 6.56
CA TYR A 141 -1.98 9.71 7.59
C TYR A 141 -1.40 9.41 8.98
N ILE A 142 -0.38 8.55 9.07
CA ILE A 142 0.24 8.21 10.36
C ILE A 142 0.91 9.41 11.00
N THR A 143 1.51 10.30 10.22
CA THR A 143 2.22 11.48 10.72
C THR A 143 1.30 12.67 10.99
N THR A 144 0.33 12.92 10.11
CA THR A 144 -0.51 14.14 10.18
C THR A 144 -1.89 13.92 10.79
N LYS A 145 -2.40 12.69 10.77
CA LYS A 145 -3.80 12.32 11.11
C LYS A 145 -4.85 12.99 10.23
N THR A 146 -4.45 13.45 9.05
CA THR A 146 -5.34 14.04 8.03
C THR A 146 -5.43 13.12 6.82
N PRO A 147 -6.53 13.17 6.05
CA PRO A 147 -6.64 12.41 4.81
C PRO A 147 -5.58 12.85 3.78
N TYR A 148 -5.03 11.89 3.06
CA TYR A 148 -4.24 12.16 1.86
C TYR A 148 -5.21 12.44 0.70
N VAL A 149 -5.22 13.67 0.20
CA VAL A 149 -6.19 14.10 -0.82
C VAL A 149 -5.52 14.21 -2.18
N VAL A 150 -6.07 13.50 -3.16
CA VAL A 150 -5.68 13.59 -4.56
C VAL A 150 -6.78 14.26 -5.34
N MET A 151 -6.50 15.42 -5.94
CA MET A 151 -7.44 16.12 -6.81
C MET A 151 -7.28 15.64 -8.25
N LYS A 152 -8.33 14.97 -8.78
CA LYS A 152 -8.41 14.54 -10.18
C LYS A 152 -9.44 15.37 -10.93
N TYR A 153 -9.04 15.96 -12.03
CA TYR A 153 -9.93 16.67 -12.94
C TYR A 153 -9.63 16.28 -14.40
N ALA A 154 -10.63 16.43 -15.28
CA ALA A 154 -10.48 16.37 -16.72
C ALA A 154 -10.87 17.70 -17.31
N MET A 155 -9.97 18.35 -18.02
CA MET A 155 -10.21 19.66 -18.64
C MET A 155 -9.52 19.76 -19.97
N THR A 156 -9.98 20.66 -20.82
CA THR A 156 -9.33 21.10 -22.06
C THR A 156 -8.08 21.91 -21.75
N LEU A 157 -7.23 22.20 -22.74
CA LEU A 157 -6.04 23.03 -22.56
C LEU A 157 -6.33 24.44 -22.06
N ASP A 158 -7.50 24.97 -22.42
CA ASP A 158 -8.00 26.27 -21.93
C ASP A 158 -8.81 26.18 -20.62
N GLY A 159 -8.72 25.05 -19.91
CA GLY A 159 -9.29 24.88 -18.57
C GLY A 159 -10.80 24.63 -18.51
N LYS A 160 -11.44 24.23 -19.60
CA LYS A 160 -12.89 23.94 -19.62
C LYS A 160 -13.16 22.47 -19.27
N ILE A 161 -14.18 22.26 -18.44
CA ILE A 161 -14.62 20.91 -18.00
C ILE A 161 -15.82 20.41 -18.80
N ALA A 162 -16.48 21.26 -19.54
CA ALA A 162 -17.61 20.96 -20.43
C ALA A 162 -17.78 22.04 -21.49
N THR A 163 -18.54 21.78 -22.54
CA THR A 163 -19.02 22.79 -23.50
C THR A 163 -20.10 23.68 -22.87
N LYS A 164 -20.50 24.74 -23.58
CA LYS A 164 -21.63 25.61 -23.15
C LYS A 164 -22.95 24.85 -23.05
N THR A 165 -23.10 23.74 -23.77
CA THR A 165 -24.28 22.86 -23.74
C THR A 165 -24.19 21.75 -22.70
N GLY A 166 -23.14 21.70 -21.88
CA GLY A 166 -22.92 20.69 -20.85
C GLY A 166 -22.27 19.39 -21.36
N ALA A 167 -21.94 19.28 -22.65
CA ALA A 167 -21.27 18.09 -23.16
C ALA A 167 -19.82 18.01 -22.65
N SER A 168 -19.44 16.87 -22.03
CA SER A 168 -18.10 16.64 -21.43
C SER A 168 -17.43 15.33 -21.89
N LYS A 169 -18.10 14.53 -22.72
CA LYS A 169 -17.60 13.22 -23.17
C LYS A 169 -17.10 13.32 -24.61
N TRP A 170 -15.81 13.05 -24.90
CA TRP A 170 -14.73 12.72 -23.96
C TRP A 170 -13.64 13.78 -24.06
N ILE A 171 -13.25 14.38 -22.94
CA ILE A 171 -12.16 15.38 -22.90
C ILE A 171 -10.81 14.68 -22.89
N THR A 172 -10.71 13.55 -22.18
CA THR A 172 -9.46 12.78 -22.01
C THR A 172 -9.49 11.48 -22.80
N GLY A 173 -8.31 11.02 -23.25
CA GLY A 173 -8.15 9.78 -23.98
C GLY A 173 -8.42 8.51 -23.15
N GLU A 174 -8.42 7.36 -23.79
CA GLU A 174 -8.73 6.07 -23.17
C GLU A 174 -7.71 5.69 -22.08
N SER A 175 -6.42 5.90 -22.33
CA SER A 175 -5.36 5.63 -21.36
C SER A 175 -5.56 6.38 -20.04
N ALA A 176 -5.86 7.68 -20.12
CA ALA A 176 -6.17 8.48 -18.93
C ALA A 176 -7.42 8.00 -18.19
N ARG A 177 -8.44 7.52 -18.93
CA ARG A 177 -9.64 6.93 -18.29
C ARG A 177 -9.36 5.58 -17.64
N LYS A 178 -8.44 4.76 -18.18
CA LYS A 178 -7.95 3.54 -17.52
C LYS A 178 -7.23 3.86 -16.22
N GLU A 179 -6.37 4.89 -16.22
CA GLU A 179 -5.69 5.35 -15.02
C GLU A 179 -6.68 5.78 -13.91
N VAL A 180 -7.78 6.44 -14.28
CA VAL A 180 -8.84 6.78 -13.32
C VAL A 180 -9.47 5.52 -12.69
N GLN A 181 -9.59 4.40 -13.40
CA GLN A 181 -10.08 3.16 -12.80
C GLN A 181 -9.06 2.59 -11.81
N HIS A 182 -7.76 2.68 -12.13
CA HIS A 182 -6.68 2.31 -11.23
C HIS A 182 -6.69 3.15 -9.95
N MET A 183 -6.77 4.48 -10.06
CA MET A 183 -6.89 5.38 -8.92
C MET A 183 -8.11 5.05 -8.03
N ARG A 184 -9.25 4.70 -8.62
CA ARG A 184 -10.44 4.28 -7.85
C ARG A 184 -10.24 2.99 -7.08
N HIS A 185 -9.40 2.09 -7.56
CA HIS A 185 -9.02 0.87 -6.84
C HIS A 185 -8.00 1.17 -5.74
N GLN A 186 -7.04 2.02 -6.04
CA GLN A 186 -5.92 2.36 -5.17
C GLN A 186 -6.37 3.13 -3.93
N TYR A 187 -7.26 4.14 -4.08
CA TYR A 187 -7.68 5.00 -2.99
C TYR A 187 -8.95 4.51 -2.31
N MET A 188 -9.06 4.79 -0.99
CA MET A 188 -10.16 4.30 -0.15
C MET A 188 -11.50 4.97 -0.45
N GLY A 189 -11.51 6.21 -0.92
CA GLY A 189 -12.71 6.99 -1.17
C GLY A 189 -12.64 7.78 -2.46
N ILE A 190 -13.81 8.00 -3.07
CA ILE A 190 -14.01 8.95 -4.17
C ILE A 190 -15.05 9.98 -3.75
N MET A 191 -14.70 11.25 -3.87
CA MET A 191 -15.55 12.38 -3.47
C MET A 191 -16.07 13.12 -4.69
N ALA A 192 -17.37 13.43 -4.70
CA ALA A 192 -18.01 14.25 -5.73
C ALA A 192 -18.94 15.28 -5.07
N GLY A 193 -19.07 16.46 -5.71
CA GLY A 193 -20.07 17.44 -5.31
C GLY A 193 -21.47 17.05 -5.78
N ILE A 194 -22.50 17.50 -5.06
CA ILE A 194 -23.91 17.23 -5.37
C ILE A 194 -24.30 17.67 -6.80
N GLY A 195 -23.74 18.76 -7.30
CA GLY A 195 -24.00 19.24 -8.65
C GLY A 195 -23.62 18.20 -9.73
N THR A 196 -22.47 17.54 -9.56
CA THR A 196 -22.04 16.44 -10.44
C THR A 196 -22.98 15.24 -10.34
N VAL A 197 -23.44 14.91 -9.13
CA VAL A 197 -24.34 13.79 -8.92
C VAL A 197 -25.69 14.02 -9.60
N LEU A 198 -26.25 15.21 -9.44
CA LEU A 198 -27.53 15.56 -10.06
C LEU A 198 -27.47 15.68 -11.59
N ALA A 199 -26.31 16.13 -12.13
CA ALA A 199 -26.16 16.31 -13.58
C ALA A 199 -25.84 15.00 -14.33
N ASP A 200 -25.00 14.13 -13.74
CA ASP A 200 -24.40 13.00 -14.44
C ASP A 200 -24.87 11.62 -13.94
N ASP A 201 -25.53 11.56 -12.78
CA ASP A 201 -25.88 10.30 -12.07
C ASP A 201 -24.73 9.27 -12.10
N PRO A 202 -23.54 9.64 -11.58
CA PRO A 202 -22.35 8.85 -11.80
C PRO A 202 -22.27 7.68 -10.81
N MET A 203 -21.99 6.49 -11.31
CA MET A 203 -21.84 5.29 -10.46
C MET A 203 -20.66 5.38 -9.46
N LEU A 204 -19.65 6.21 -9.68
CA LEU A 204 -18.47 6.40 -8.82
C LEU A 204 -17.76 5.09 -8.39
N ASN A 205 -17.90 4.02 -9.15
CA ASN A 205 -17.32 2.70 -8.90
C ASN A 205 -16.12 2.41 -9.81
N VAL A 206 -15.41 1.33 -9.50
CA VAL A 206 -14.48 0.69 -10.44
C VAL A 206 -15.28 -0.14 -11.43
N ARG A 207 -14.89 -0.09 -12.71
CA ARG A 207 -15.48 -0.84 -13.81
C ARG A 207 -14.50 -1.86 -14.43
N VAL A 208 -13.58 -2.33 -13.60
CA VAL A 208 -12.64 -3.41 -13.94
C VAL A 208 -12.98 -4.60 -13.05
N GLU A 209 -13.20 -5.74 -13.66
CA GLU A 209 -13.55 -6.96 -12.95
C GLU A 209 -12.47 -7.36 -11.96
N GLY A 210 -12.86 -7.84 -10.80
CA GLY A 210 -11.96 -8.25 -9.71
C GLY A 210 -11.38 -7.12 -8.89
N TRP A 211 -11.58 -5.84 -9.24
CA TRP A 211 -11.06 -4.71 -8.49
C TRP A 211 -12.06 -4.17 -7.46
N LYS A 212 -11.53 -3.71 -6.32
CA LYS A 212 -12.34 -3.14 -5.24
C LYS A 212 -12.74 -1.71 -5.56
N SER A 213 -14.03 -1.39 -5.40
CA SER A 213 -14.54 -0.02 -5.50
C SER A 213 -14.27 0.79 -4.24
N PRO A 214 -14.04 2.11 -4.36
CA PRO A 214 -13.87 3.02 -3.23
C PRO A 214 -15.21 3.29 -2.52
N VAL A 215 -15.13 3.84 -1.32
CA VAL A 215 -16.28 4.44 -0.63
C VAL A 215 -16.71 5.69 -1.40
N ARG A 216 -18.00 5.81 -1.71
CA ARG A 216 -18.56 6.97 -2.38
C ARG A 216 -18.89 8.05 -1.36
N ILE A 217 -18.40 9.27 -1.59
CA ILE A 217 -18.57 10.42 -0.70
C ILE A 217 -19.21 11.53 -1.52
N VAL A 218 -20.40 11.99 -1.12
CA VAL A 218 -21.10 13.09 -1.79
C VAL A 218 -21.13 14.32 -0.88
N CYS A 219 -20.58 15.42 -1.38
CA CYS A 219 -20.65 16.72 -0.68
C CYS A 219 -22.00 17.37 -0.97
N ASP A 220 -22.95 17.24 -0.05
CA ASP A 220 -24.34 17.64 -0.20
C ASP A 220 -24.88 18.31 1.08
N SER A 221 -24.77 19.63 1.16
CA SER A 221 -25.21 20.41 2.34
C SER A 221 -26.73 20.54 2.48
N LYS A 222 -27.49 20.21 1.42
CA LYS A 222 -28.95 20.32 1.38
C LYS A 222 -29.67 18.97 1.33
N LEU A 223 -28.92 17.87 1.39
CA LEU A 223 -29.44 16.49 1.30
C LEU A 223 -30.31 16.28 0.05
N LEU A 224 -29.85 16.75 -1.11
CA LEU A 224 -30.52 16.63 -2.40
C LEU A 224 -30.22 15.33 -3.12
N SER A 225 -29.16 14.62 -2.69
CA SER A 225 -28.78 13.33 -3.26
C SER A 225 -29.84 12.26 -2.96
N LEU A 226 -30.09 11.39 -3.93
CA LEU A 226 -31.01 10.29 -3.75
C LEU A 226 -30.39 9.23 -2.86
N ILE A 227 -31.21 8.58 -2.02
CA ILE A 227 -30.78 7.59 -1.04
C ILE A 227 -30.18 6.30 -1.64
N HIS A 228 -30.38 6.08 -2.93
CA HIS A 228 -29.91 4.89 -3.67
C HIS A 228 -28.57 5.10 -4.39
N ILE A 229 -27.90 6.20 -4.12
CA ILE A 229 -26.54 6.46 -4.64
C ILE A 229 -25.52 5.56 -3.95
#